data_708e7915348cc14ec351d01dcfacd009
#
_entry.id   708e7915348cc14ec351d01dcfacd009
#
_cell.length_a   1.000
_cell.length_b   1.000
_cell.length_c   1.000
_cell.angle_alpha   90.00
_cell.angle_beta   90.00
_cell.angle_gamma   90.00
#
_symmetry.space_group_name_H-M   'P 1'
#
loop_
_entity.id
_entity.type
_entity.pdbx_description
1 polymer ?
#
loop_
_entity_poly.entity_id
_entity_poly.type
_entity_poly.pdbx_seq_one_letter_code
_entity_poly.pdbx_strand_id
1 'polypeptide(L)'
;MTLTVYPRAPERAAPLTMAQVEGMLPFIDGAELRDVWLQVGMGMKAEFGEPAFDAWDRWSQAAANYDAKACRASWRGFRARSGGVGIGTVVKLAQQGGYRWERTELTADDRAELTRRRIERERQAQAERAERERNALAAEDRALADWRAAAREGTSDYLVRKGIVGAESVRYADGGIVVPMLRYDLPREQSLKGVQRIGADGAKRFTKGAAKTGAACRLGLPAVGEPVFVCEGYATGMSLRMAIEALTGARRWPVFVAFDAYNLPLVCELVHQMLPTCPIVICGDDDWRTQVRGLAHNTGAIQAQVAQESVLDAGAKLVVRSRPLFDQRTARGDKDTDFNDLHRLEGLPAVAAQIQLALDCIEELRSYG
;
A
#
# COMPACT_ATOMS: atom_id res chain seq x y z
N MET A 1 32.77 -11.14 11.29
CA MET A 1 31.45 -10.73 10.75
C MET A 1 30.40 -11.33 11.66
N THR A 2 29.84 -10.51 12.54
CA THR A 2 28.87 -10.96 13.55
C THR A 2 27.48 -10.79 12.93
N LEU A 3 26.81 -11.90 12.66
CA LEU A 3 25.42 -11.90 12.21
C LEU A 3 24.54 -11.29 13.30
N THR A 4 24.00 -10.12 13.05
CA THR A 4 22.97 -9.50 13.89
C THR A 4 21.69 -10.30 13.71
N VAL A 5 21.44 -11.21 14.64
CA VAL A 5 20.17 -11.92 14.73
C VAL A 5 19.12 -10.90 15.16
N TYR A 6 18.24 -10.49 14.25
CA TYR A 6 17.06 -9.72 14.62
C TYR A 6 16.22 -10.54 15.60
N PRO A 7 15.83 -9.98 16.74
CA PRO A 7 15.01 -10.71 17.69
C PRO A 7 13.69 -11.08 17.01
N ARG A 8 13.39 -12.39 17.02
CA ARG A 8 12.10 -12.95 16.64
C ARG A 8 11.01 -12.11 17.29
N ALA A 9 10.00 -11.71 16.53
CA ALA A 9 8.85 -10.97 17.07
C ALA A 9 8.39 -11.67 18.35
N PRO A 10 8.15 -10.93 19.45
CA PRO A 10 7.79 -11.56 20.71
C PRO A 10 6.56 -12.44 20.49
N GLU A 11 6.64 -13.69 20.96
CA GLU A 11 5.48 -14.58 21.02
C GLU A 11 4.31 -13.76 21.55
N ARG A 12 3.16 -13.81 20.83
CA ARG A 12 1.95 -13.06 21.19
C ARG A 12 1.69 -13.27 22.66
N ALA A 13 1.85 -12.22 23.46
CA ALA A 13 1.51 -12.23 24.88
C ALA A 13 0.11 -12.82 25.04
N ALA A 14 -0.10 -13.64 26.08
CA ALA A 14 -1.40 -14.21 26.38
C ALA A 14 -2.46 -13.10 26.36
N PRO A 15 -3.67 -13.36 25.82
CA PRO A 15 -4.72 -12.37 25.78
C PRO A 15 -5.03 -11.86 27.19
N LEU A 16 -5.19 -10.54 27.31
CA LEU A 16 -5.43 -9.85 28.57
C LEU A 16 -6.89 -9.96 29.01
N THR A 17 -7.10 -10.07 30.31
CA THR A 17 -8.44 -9.88 30.91
C THR A 17 -8.71 -8.40 31.14
N MET A 18 -10.00 -8.00 31.24
CA MET A 18 -10.39 -6.65 31.60
C MET A 18 -9.81 -6.23 32.95
N ALA A 19 -9.88 -7.12 33.97
CA ALA A 19 -9.32 -6.86 35.29
C ALA A 19 -7.82 -6.56 35.27
N GLN A 20 -7.06 -7.26 34.43
CA GLN A 20 -5.63 -6.99 34.26
C GLN A 20 -5.40 -5.61 33.68
N VAL A 21 -6.20 -5.19 32.66
CA VAL A 21 -6.06 -3.86 32.07
C VAL A 21 -6.53 -2.77 33.04
N GLU A 22 -7.60 -2.98 33.79
CA GLU A 22 -8.02 -2.05 34.86
C GLU A 22 -6.90 -1.84 35.89
N GLY A 23 -6.19 -2.90 36.25
CA GLY A 23 -5.01 -2.83 37.13
C GLY A 23 -3.81 -2.09 36.55
N MET A 24 -3.74 -1.92 35.23
CA MET A 24 -2.70 -1.14 34.54
C MET A 24 -3.00 0.35 34.50
N LEU A 25 -4.27 0.74 34.42
CA LEU A 25 -4.68 2.13 34.22
C LEU A 25 -4.12 3.10 35.27
N PRO A 26 -4.02 2.77 36.57
CA PRO A 26 -3.41 3.65 37.57
C PRO A 26 -1.92 3.98 37.34
N PHE A 27 -1.23 3.20 36.52
CA PHE A 27 0.16 3.39 36.16
C PHE A 27 0.34 4.20 34.87
N ILE A 28 -0.76 4.64 34.25
CA ILE A 28 -0.70 5.46 33.03
C ILE A 28 -0.98 6.91 33.40
N ASP A 29 0.10 7.70 33.47
CA ASP A 29 -0.01 9.15 33.62
C ASP A 29 -0.43 9.79 32.29
N GLY A 30 -1.10 10.96 32.36
CA GLY A 30 -1.41 11.75 31.19
C GLY A 30 -2.84 11.55 30.67
N ALA A 31 -3.81 11.25 31.52
CA ALA A 31 -5.22 11.26 31.17
C ALA A 31 -5.67 12.64 30.64
N GLU A 32 -4.99 13.72 31.02
CA GLU A 32 -5.17 15.08 30.51
C GLU A 32 -4.50 15.31 29.15
N LEU A 33 -3.54 14.45 28.75
CA LEU A 33 -2.83 14.55 27.45
C LEU A 33 -3.68 13.86 26.37
N ARG A 34 -4.17 14.64 25.43
CA ARG A 34 -5.11 14.17 24.40
C ARG A 34 -4.60 12.89 23.68
N ASP A 35 -3.31 12.82 23.34
CA ASP A 35 -2.77 11.71 22.58
C ASP A 35 -2.72 10.42 23.42
N VAL A 36 -2.31 10.49 24.69
CA VAL A 36 -2.32 9.36 25.62
C VAL A 36 -3.76 8.88 25.86
N TRP A 37 -4.66 9.81 26.14
CA TRP A 37 -6.07 9.55 26.36
C TRP A 37 -6.73 8.82 25.20
N LEU A 38 -6.48 9.29 23.94
CA LEU A 38 -6.98 8.63 22.73
C LEU A 38 -6.36 7.23 22.54
N GLN A 39 -5.05 7.08 22.77
CA GLN A 39 -4.36 5.81 22.61
C GLN A 39 -4.88 4.75 23.60
N VAL A 40 -5.10 5.12 24.85
CA VAL A 40 -5.67 4.22 25.85
C VAL A 40 -7.09 3.80 25.45
N GLY A 41 -7.95 4.76 25.09
CA GLY A 41 -9.32 4.47 24.69
C GLY A 41 -9.41 3.60 23.42
N MET A 42 -8.62 3.91 22.40
CA MET A 42 -8.56 3.10 21.18
C MET A 42 -8.04 1.69 21.46
N GLY A 43 -6.99 1.53 22.26
CA GLY A 43 -6.42 0.24 22.62
C GLY A 43 -7.41 -0.62 23.41
N MET A 44 -8.09 -0.05 24.40
CA MET A 44 -9.11 -0.75 25.18
C MET A 44 -10.32 -1.15 24.34
N LYS A 45 -10.82 -0.24 23.50
CA LYS A 45 -11.96 -0.54 22.62
C LYS A 45 -11.61 -1.61 21.57
N ALA A 46 -10.41 -1.58 21.01
CA ALA A 46 -9.97 -2.59 20.04
C ALA A 46 -9.89 -4.00 20.66
N GLU A 47 -9.55 -4.11 21.94
CA GLU A 47 -9.42 -5.40 22.61
C GLU A 47 -10.73 -5.92 23.20
N PHE A 48 -11.52 -5.06 23.85
CA PHE A 48 -12.66 -5.46 24.66
C PHE A 48 -14.01 -4.96 24.12
N GLY A 49 -14.01 -4.07 23.12
CA GLY A 49 -15.24 -3.50 22.59
C GLY A 49 -15.96 -2.54 23.56
N GLU A 50 -17.28 -2.47 23.46
CA GLU A 50 -18.11 -1.56 24.27
C GLU A 50 -17.98 -1.76 25.80
N PRO A 51 -17.82 -2.99 26.33
CA PRO A 51 -17.67 -3.20 27.78
C PRO A 51 -16.50 -2.45 28.42
N ALA A 52 -15.49 -2.04 27.65
CA ALA A 52 -14.33 -1.32 28.19
C ALA A 52 -14.58 0.19 28.38
N PHE A 53 -15.73 0.72 27.95
CA PHE A 53 -16.04 2.13 28.08
C PHE A 53 -15.99 2.60 29.53
N ASP A 54 -16.64 1.88 30.43
CA ASP A 54 -16.76 2.30 31.84
C ASP A 54 -15.40 2.35 32.55
N ALA A 55 -14.50 1.43 32.24
CA ALA A 55 -13.15 1.43 32.79
C ALA A 55 -12.32 2.60 32.27
N TRP A 56 -12.38 2.88 30.97
CA TRP A 56 -11.72 4.03 30.37
C TRP A 56 -12.30 5.38 30.84
N ASP A 57 -13.61 5.47 30.97
CA ASP A 57 -14.28 6.67 31.47
C ASP A 57 -13.89 6.96 32.92
N ARG A 58 -13.90 5.94 33.82
CA ARG A 58 -13.40 6.07 35.19
C ARG A 58 -11.95 6.56 35.26
N TRP A 59 -11.08 6.00 34.44
CA TRP A 59 -9.69 6.44 34.38
C TRP A 59 -9.59 7.89 33.89
N SER A 60 -10.38 8.27 32.90
CA SER A 60 -10.44 9.63 32.36
C SER A 60 -10.89 10.66 33.40
N GLN A 61 -11.73 10.28 34.38
CA GLN A 61 -12.22 11.15 35.43
C GLN A 61 -11.11 11.67 36.38
N ALA A 62 -9.94 11.05 36.37
CA ALA A 62 -8.78 11.53 37.12
C ALA A 62 -8.16 12.82 36.50
N ALA A 63 -8.47 13.14 35.25
CA ALA A 63 -7.95 14.32 34.57
C ALA A 63 -8.71 15.59 34.92
N ALA A 64 -7.99 16.69 35.16
CA ALA A 64 -8.60 17.99 35.49
C ALA A 64 -9.48 18.56 34.35
N ASN A 65 -9.24 18.13 33.10
CA ASN A 65 -9.99 18.53 31.91
C ASN A 65 -11.04 17.49 31.48
N TYR A 66 -11.49 16.62 32.40
CA TYR A 66 -12.48 15.59 32.09
C TYR A 66 -13.81 16.20 31.63
N ASP A 67 -14.35 15.65 30.55
CA ASP A 67 -15.69 15.95 30.02
C ASP A 67 -16.40 14.65 29.58
N ALA A 68 -17.46 14.28 30.30
CA ALA A 68 -18.23 13.06 30.05
C ALA A 68 -18.85 13.03 28.64
N LYS A 69 -19.24 14.18 28.08
CA LYS A 69 -19.80 14.26 26.73
C LYS A 69 -18.74 14.02 25.67
N ALA A 70 -17.54 14.60 25.88
CA ALA A 70 -16.39 14.37 25.00
C ALA A 70 -15.91 12.91 25.06
N CYS A 71 -15.89 12.26 26.26
CA CYS A 71 -15.60 10.86 26.41
C CYS A 71 -16.53 9.99 25.56
N ARG A 72 -17.84 10.14 25.72
CA ARG A 72 -18.83 9.36 24.96
C ARG A 72 -18.73 9.59 23.46
N ALA A 73 -18.50 10.84 23.02
CA ALA A 73 -18.36 11.19 21.61
C ALA A 73 -17.11 10.53 20.99
N SER A 74 -15.98 10.63 21.68
CA SER A 74 -14.70 10.03 21.23
C SER A 74 -14.79 8.51 21.17
N TRP A 75 -15.36 7.89 22.22
CA TRP A 75 -15.55 6.44 22.25
C TRP A 75 -16.36 5.93 21.05
N ARG A 76 -17.48 6.57 20.70
CA ARG A 76 -18.25 6.20 19.50
C ARG A 76 -17.47 6.33 18.21
N GLY A 77 -16.55 7.30 18.15
CA GLY A 77 -15.68 7.54 16.99
C GLY A 77 -14.56 6.52 16.80
N PHE A 78 -14.14 5.82 17.85
CA PHE A 78 -13.05 4.84 17.74
C PHE A 78 -13.44 3.68 16.82
N ARG A 79 -12.53 3.34 15.90
CA ARG A 79 -12.64 2.22 14.98
C ARG A 79 -11.42 1.33 15.11
N ALA A 80 -11.63 0.04 15.30
CA ALA A 80 -10.55 -0.95 15.17
C ALA A 80 -10.05 -0.96 13.72
N ARG A 81 -8.75 -0.71 13.53
CA ARG A 81 -8.08 -0.79 12.22
C ARG A 81 -6.91 -1.74 12.33
N SER A 82 -6.71 -2.57 11.31
CA SER A 82 -5.48 -3.38 11.19
C SER A 82 -4.27 -2.44 11.13
N GLY A 83 -3.27 -2.67 12.00
CA GLY A 83 -2.10 -1.78 12.13
C GLY A 83 -2.34 -0.51 12.96
N GLY A 84 -3.52 -0.33 13.57
CA GLY A 84 -3.84 0.80 14.46
C GLY A 84 -3.40 0.59 15.91
N VAL A 85 -3.77 1.54 16.78
CA VAL A 85 -3.50 1.47 18.23
C VAL A 85 -4.27 0.30 18.83
N GLY A 86 -3.55 -0.64 19.44
CA GLY A 86 -4.10 -1.82 20.10
C GLY A 86 -3.74 -1.87 21.58
N ILE A 87 -4.17 -2.94 22.28
CA ILE A 87 -3.95 -3.11 23.72
C ILE A 87 -2.45 -3.12 24.10
N GLY A 88 -1.57 -3.52 23.18
CA GLY A 88 -0.13 -3.46 23.39
C GLY A 88 0.40 -2.04 23.69
N THR A 89 -0.26 -1.01 23.17
CA THR A 89 0.06 0.39 23.49
C THR A 89 -0.29 0.71 24.95
N VAL A 90 -1.44 0.25 25.43
CA VAL A 90 -1.85 0.43 26.85
C VAL A 90 -0.86 -0.25 27.78
N VAL A 91 -0.47 -1.49 27.47
CA VAL A 91 0.55 -2.23 28.23
C VAL A 91 1.87 -1.47 28.26
N LYS A 92 2.33 -0.98 27.13
CA LYS A 92 3.58 -0.21 27.02
C LYS A 92 3.55 1.07 27.86
N LEU A 93 2.45 1.82 27.80
CA LEU A 93 2.26 3.04 28.61
C LEU A 93 2.27 2.72 30.11
N ALA A 94 1.56 1.69 30.54
CA ALA A 94 1.54 1.25 31.93
C ALA A 94 2.95 0.83 32.42
N GLN A 95 3.70 0.07 31.58
CA GLN A 95 5.08 -0.31 31.91
C GLN A 95 6.02 0.89 32.03
N GLN A 96 5.84 1.91 31.21
CA GLN A 96 6.56 3.17 31.30
C GLN A 96 6.26 3.91 32.62
N GLY A 97 5.03 3.82 33.12
CA GLY A 97 4.62 4.35 34.41
C GLY A 97 4.96 3.43 35.61
N GLY A 98 5.73 2.37 35.38
CA GLY A 98 6.21 1.50 36.46
C GLY A 98 5.37 0.24 36.73
N TYR A 99 4.34 -0.01 35.92
CA TYR A 99 3.59 -1.27 36.03
C TYR A 99 4.52 -2.47 35.81
N ARG A 100 4.52 -3.38 36.77
CA ARG A 100 5.23 -4.65 36.66
C ARG A 100 4.24 -5.80 36.63
N TRP A 101 4.46 -6.67 35.70
CA TRP A 101 3.61 -7.84 35.47
C TRP A 101 3.72 -8.79 36.65
N GLU A 102 2.67 -8.86 37.46
CA GLU A 102 2.52 -9.99 38.39
C GLU A 102 1.92 -11.18 37.64
N ARG A 103 2.56 -12.31 37.71
CA ARG A 103 2.02 -13.56 37.15
C ARG A 103 0.82 -13.97 38.00
N THR A 104 -0.33 -13.37 37.77
CA THR A 104 -1.58 -13.83 38.32
C THR A 104 -2.01 -15.09 37.57
N GLU A 105 -2.16 -16.21 38.24
CA GLU A 105 -2.71 -17.39 37.57
C GLU A 105 -4.16 -17.08 37.16
N LEU A 106 -4.43 -17.28 35.88
CA LEU A 106 -5.76 -17.11 35.34
C LEU A 106 -6.72 -18.09 35.96
N THR A 107 -7.86 -17.61 36.43
CA THR A 107 -8.93 -18.49 36.92
C THR A 107 -9.50 -19.35 35.78
N ALA A 108 -10.26 -20.38 36.13
CA ALA A 108 -10.93 -21.21 35.13
C ALA A 108 -11.91 -20.38 34.26
N ASP A 109 -12.58 -19.39 34.87
CA ASP A 109 -13.53 -18.51 34.22
C ASP A 109 -12.80 -17.54 33.25
N ASP A 110 -11.64 -16.99 33.65
CA ASP A 110 -10.81 -16.15 32.77
C ASP A 110 -10.37 -16.92 31.52
N ARG A 111 -9.93 -18.19 31.73
CA ARG A 111 -9.51 -19.03 30.57
C ARG A 111 -10.67 -19.34 29.62
N ALA A 112 -11.85 -19.62 30.19
CA ALA A 112 -13.06 -19.88 29.41
C ALA A 112 -13.49 -18.63 28.61
N GLU A 113 -13.43 -17.45 29.24
CA GLU A 113 -13.74 -16.17 28.58
C GLU A 113 -12.74 -15.86 27.46
N LEU A 114 -11.44 -16.01 27.68
CA LEU A 114 -10.42 -15.83 26.71
C LEU A 114 -10.58 -16.78 25.51
N THR A 115 -10.95 -18.03 25.79
CA THR A 115 -11.23 -19.04 24.75
C THR A 115 -12.44 -18.62 23.89
N ARG A 116 -13.53 -18.18 24.53
CA ARG A 116 -14.73 -17.69 23.82
C ARG A 116 -14.41 -16.52 22.92
N ARG A 117 -13.64 -15.53 23.41
CA ARG A 117 -13.23 -14.37 22.60
C ARG A 117 -12.35 -14.76 21.44
N ARG A 118 -11.43 -15.69 21.63
CA ARG A 118 -10.59 -16.20 20.56
C ARG A 118 -11.43 -16.85 19.47
N ILE A 119 -12.34 -17.75 19.83
CA ILE A 119 -13.24 -18.43 18.88
C ILE A 119 -14.10 -17.41 18.12
N GLU A 120 -14.66 -16.43 18.79
CA GLU A 120 -15.49 -15.40 18.15
C GLU A 120 -14.67 -14.54 17.19
N ARG A 121 -13.44 -14.12 17.56
CA ARG A 121 -12.54 -13.40 16.63
C ARG A 121 -12.16 -14.23 15.40
N GLU A 122 -11.86 -15.51 15.61
CA GLU A 122 -11.56 -16.43 14.51
C GLU A 122 -12.76 -16.59 13.58
N ARG A 123 -13.97 -16.72 14.13
CA ARG A 123 -15.22 -16.80 13.37
C ARG A 123 -15.49 -15.52 12.57
N GLN A 124 -15.34 -14.35 13.20
CA GLN A 124 -15.50 -13.06 12.52
C GLN A 124 -14.46 -12.89 11.41
N ALA A 125 -13.20 -13.21 11.66
CA ALA A 125 -12.14 -13.14 10.66
C ALA A 125 -12.39 -14.09 9.47
N GLN A 126 -12.94 -15.29 9.73
CA GLN A 126 -13.34 -16.23 8.67
C GLN A 126 -14.52 -15.70 7.86
N ALA A 127 -15.54 -15.14 8.53
CA ALA A 127 -16.69 -14.55 7.86
C ALA A 127 -16.30 -13.38 6.96
N GLU A 128 -15.44 -12.48 7.45
CA GLU A 128 -14.91 -11.36 6.67
C GLU A 128 -14.04 -11.82 5.49
N ARG A 129 -13.26 -12.89 5.65
CA ARG A 129 -12.50 -13.48 4.53
C ARG A 129 -13.42 -14.04 3.47
N ALA A 130 -14.41 -14.84 3.86
CA ALA A 130 -15.38 -15.42 2.95
C ALA A 130 -16.22 -14.34 2.22
N GLU A 131 -16.55 -13.25 2.90
CA GLU A 131 -17.23 -12.11 2.27
C GLU A 131 -16.31 -11.40 1.27
N ARG A 132 -15.05 -11.15 1.62
CA ARG A 132 -14.08 -10.56 0.70
C ARG A 132 -13.87 -11.43 -0.54
N GLU A 133 -13.75 -12.74 -0.37
CA GLU A 133 -13.62 -13.68 -1.50
C GLU A 133 -14.85 -13.68 -2.42
N ARG A 134 -16.07 -13.71 -1.85
CA ARG A 134 -17.31 -13.60 -2.65
C ARG A 134 -17.37 -12.27 -3.41
N ASN A 135 -17.01 -11.17 -2.75
CA ASN A 135 -16.98 -9.84 -3.36
C ASN A 135 -15.94 -9.75 -4.48
N ALA A 136 -14.78 -10.40 -4.31
CA ALA A 136 -13.72 -10.46 -5.31
C ALA A 136 -14.16 -11.26 -6.54
N LEU A 137 -14.78 -12.43 -6.37
CA LEU A 137 -15.31 -13.21 -7.49
C LEU A 137 -16.41 -12.45 -8.27
N ALA A 138 -17.34 -11.82 -7.55
CA ALA A 138 -18.35 -10.98 -8.19
C ALA A 138 -17.75 -9.74 -8.89
N ALA A 139 -16.59 -9.25 -8.43
CA ALA A 139 -15.85 -8.19 -9.08
C ALA A 139 -15.15 -8.68 -10.36
N GLU A 140 -14.62 -9.90 -10.36
CA GLU A 140 -14.01 -10.51 -11.55
C GLU A 140 -15.04 -10.67 -12.68
N ASP A 141 -16.27 -11.12 -12.38
CA ASP A 141 -17.35 -11.23 -13.36
C ASP A 141 -17.73 -9.86 -13.95
N ARG A 142 -17.88 -8.85 -13.08
CA ARG A 142 -18.14 -7.46 -13.55
C ARG A 142 -17.01 -6.91 -14.39
N ALA A 143 -15.77 -7.14 -13.98
CA ALA A 143 -14.60 -6.71 -14.72
C ALA A 143 -14.52 -7.36 -16.11
N LEU A 144 -14.85 -8.64 -16.20
CA LEU A 144 -14.90 -9.37 -17.46
C LEU A 144 -15.99 -8.83 -18.39
N ALA A 145 -17.16 -8.51 -17.84
CA ALA A 145 -18.25 -7.88 -18.58
C ALA A 145 -17.85 -6.50 -19.09
N ASP A 146 -17.29 -5.65 -18.22
CA ASP A 146 -16.77 -4.32 -18.56
C ASP A 146 -15.69 -4.39 -19.64
N TRP A 147 -14.75 -5.31 -19.49
CA TRP A 147 -13.68 -5.52 -20.46
C TRP A 147 -14.22 -5.97 -21.83
N ARG A 148 -15.18 -6.88 -21.86
CA ARG A 148 -15.79 -7.38 -23.10
C ARG A 148 -16.63 -6.33 -23.81
N ALA A 149 -17.35 -5.49 -23.06
CA ALA A 149 -18.19 -4.42 -23.60
C ALA A 149 -17.38 -3.26 -24.19
N ALA A 150 -16.17 -3.01 -23.66
CA ALA A 150 -15.31 -1.93 -24.14
C ALA A 150 -14.70 -2.25 -25.52
N ALA A 151 -14.62 -1.23 -26.40
CA ALA A 151 -14.11 -1.36 -27.76
C ALA A 151 -12.58 -1.58 -27.76
N ARG A 152 -12.09 -2.36 -28.71
CA ARG A 152 -10.64 -2.60 -28.88
C ARG A 152 -9.90 -1.38 -29.41
N GLU A 153 -10.56 -0.58 -30.19
CA GLU A 153 -10.06 0.64 -30.83
C GLU A 153 -10.93 1.82 -30.45
N GLY A 154 -10.36 3.02 -30.40
CA GLY A 154 -11.09 4.22 -30.05
C GLY A 154 -10.15 5.38 -29.75
N THR A 155 -10.74 6.46 -29.29
CA THR A 155 -10.02 7.68 -28.86
C THR A 155 -10.35 7.98 -27.40
N SER A 156 -9.48 8.72 -26.73
CA SER A 156 -9.70 9.12 -25.35
C SER A 156 -9.08 10.49 -25.09
N ASP A 157 -9.91 11.43 -24.64
CA ASP A 157 -9.46 12.76 -24.27
C ASP A 157 -8.43 12.72 -23.12
N TYR A 158 -8.52 11.71 -22.26
CA TYR A 158 -7.52 11.47 -21.22
C TYR A 158 -6.14 11.21 -21.83
N LEU A 159 -6.04 10.31 -22.82
CA LEU A 159 -4.77 9.99 -23.47
C LEU A 159 -4.20 11.21 -24.21
N VAL A 160 -5.06 11.98 -24.90
CA VAL A 160 -4.65 13.22 -25.57
C VAL A 160 -4.06 14.20 -24.56
N ARG A 161 -4.77 14.48 -23.46
CA ARG A 161 -4.26 15.40 -22.42
C ARG A 161 -2.97 14.91 -21.76
N LYS A 162 -2.78 13.59 -21.67
CA LYS A 162 -1.56 12.99 -21.10
C LYS A 162 -0.42 12.86 -22.13
N GLY A 163 -0.62 13.31 -23.37
CA GLY A 163 0.39 13.24 -24.45
C GLY A 163 0.72 11.80 -24.87
N ILE A 164 -0.21 10.87 -24.67
CA ILE A 164 0.02 9.44 -24.92
C ILE A 164 -0.40 9.08 -26.34
N VAL A 165 0.54 8.49 -27.08
CA VAL A 165 0.32 7.97 -28.43
C VAL A 165 0.52 6.45 -28.43
N GLY A 166 -0.35 5.74 -29.18
CA GLY A 166 -0.24 4.29 -29.32
C GLY A 166 -0.43 3.56 -27.99
N ALA A 167 -1.54 3.85 -27.28
CA ALA A 167 -1.90 3.21 -26.00
C ALA A 167 -1.89 1.69 -26.10
N GLU A 168 -1.31 1.04 -25.10
CA GLU A 168 -1.15 -0.41 -25.02
C GLU A 168 -2.03 -1.03 -23.93
N SER A 169 -2.46 -2.28 -24.14
CA SER A 169 -3.16 -3.08 -23.13
C SER A 169 -4.43 -2.44 -22.55
N VAL A 170 -5.15 -1.66 -23.34
CA VAL A 170 -6.41 -1.01 -22.95
C VAL A 170 -7.53 -1.28 -23.94
N ARG A 171 -8.74 -1.00 -23.50
CA ARG A 171 -9.94 -0.84 -24.32
C ARG A 171 -10.56 0.52 -24.09
N TYR A 172 -11.50 0.91 -24.94
CA TYR A 172 -12.10 2.23 -24.98
C TYR A 172 -13.59 2.17 -24.63
N ALA A 173 -14.02 3.05 -23.74
CA ALA A 173 -15.42 3.20 -23.35
C ALA A 173 -15.69 4.63 -22.91
N ASP A 174 -16.83 5.20 -23.29
CA ASP A 174 -17.32 6.50 -22.80
C ASP A 174 -16.30 7.65 -22.91
N GLY A 175 -15.53 7.69 -24.03
CA GLY A 175 -14.46 8.68 -24.23
C GLY A 175 -13.23 8.52 -23.33
N GLY A 176 -13.20 7.49 -22.50
CA GLY A 176 -12.11 7.11 -21.62
C GLY A 176 -11.45 5.79 -22.01
N ILE A 177 -10.70 5.20 -21.07
CA ILE A 177 -10.06 3.89 -21.24
C ILE A 177 -10.42 2.94 -20.12
N VAL A 178 -10.37 1.65 -20.42
CA VAL A 178 -10.50 0.52 -19.49
C VAL A 178 -9.17 -0.21 -19.46
N VAL A 179 -8.52 -0.22 -18.30
CA VAL A 179 -7.21 -0.84 -18.06
C VAL A 179 -7.42 -2.14 -17.28
N PRO A 180 -6.96 -3.31 -17.76
CA PRO A 180 -7.15 -4.57 -17.07
C PRO A 180 -6.19 -4.70 -15.89
N MET A 181 -6.68 -5.24 -14.78
CA MET A 181 -5.92 -5.58 -13.59
C MET A 181 -5.69 -7.09 -13.56
N LEU A 182 -4.47 -7.51 -13.89
CA LEU A 182 -4.14 -8.92 -14.10
C LEU A 182 -3.13 -9.44 -13.07
N ARG A 183 -3.35 -10.64 -12.54
CA ARG A 183 -2.38 -11.44 -11.82
C ARG A 183 -1.65 -12.34 -12.82
N TYR A 184 -0.38 -12.04 -13.06
CA TYR A 184 0.42 -12.74 -14.07
C TYR A 184 0.99 -14.07 -13.56
N ASP A 185 0.97 -14.31 -12.27
CA ASP A 185 1.33 -15.56 -11.60
C ASP A 185 0.19 -16.60 -11.58
N LEU A 186 -1.00 -16.22 -12.06
CA LEU A 186 -2.17 -17.10 -12.14
C LEU A 186 -2.44 -17.55 -13.57
N PRO A 187 -3.14 -18.69 -13.76
CA PRO A 187 -3.63 -19.10 -15.07
C PRO A 187 -4.47 -18.01 -15.73
N ARG A 188 -4.41 -17.94 -17.07
CA ARG A 188 -5.05 -16.86 -17.85
C ARG A 188 -6.53 -16.67 -17.53
N GLU A 189 -7.25 -17.76 -17.29
CA GLU A 189 -8.69 -17.78 -16.99
C GLU A 189 -9.00 -17.16 -15.63
N GLN A 190 -8.03 -17.15 -14.73
CA GLN A 190 -8.14 -16.64 -13.35
C GLN A 190 -7.36 -15.33 -13.15
N SER A 191 -6.72 -14.81 -14.19
CA SER A 191 -5.79 -13.68 -14.07
C SER A 191 -6.50 -12.34 -13.90
N LEU A 192 -7.68 -12.13 -14.50
CA LEU A 192 -8.39 -10.85 -14.44
C LEU A 192 -9.06 -10.66 -13.07
N LYS A 193 -8.55 -9.72 -12.28
CA LYS A 193 -9.03 -9.41 -10.93
C LYS A 193 -9.93 -8.18 -10.87
N GLY A 194 -9.89 -7.35 -11.89
CA GLY A 194 -10.63 -6.10 -11.96
C GLY A 194 -10.29 -5.32 -13.21
N VAL A 195 -10.89 -4.15 -13.35
CA VAL A 195 -10.48 -3.12 -14.30
C VAL A 195 -10.38 -1.77 -13.60
N GLN A 196 -9.47 -0.93 -14.07
CA GLN A 196 -9.48 0.49 -13.77
C GLN A 196 -10.09 1.23 -14.98
N ARG A 197 -11.22 1.89 -14.77
CA ARG A 197 -11.78 2.82 -15.74
C ARG A 197 -11.19 4.21 -15.50
N ILE A 198 -10.65 4.83 -16.55
CA ILE A 198 -10.17 6.20 -16.52
C ILE A 198 -11.05 7.00 -17.48
N GLY A 199 -11.87 7.88 -16.93
CA GLY A 199 -12.81 8.70 -17.70
C GLY A 199 -12.12 9.73 -18.59
N ALA A 200 -12.88 10.31 -19.50
CA ALA A 200 -12.44 11.42 -20.34
C ALA A 200 -11.88 12.59 -19.50
N ASP A 201 -12.42 12.83 -18.32
CA ASP A 201 -11.96 13.83 -17.32
C ASP A 201 -10.70 13.42 -16.54
N GLY A 202 -10.25 12.17 -16.66
CA GLY A 202 -9.14 11.59 -15.94
C GLY A 202 -9.51 10.97 -14.57
N ALA A 203 -10.80 10.95 -14.21
CA ALA A 203 -11.26 10.30 -13.00
C ALA A 203 -11.02 8.78 -13.07
N LYS A 204 -10.32 8.25 -12.06
CA LYS A 204 -9.96 6.83 -11.96
C LYS A 204 -10.94 6.10 -11.05
N ARG A 205 -11.55 5.03 -11.55
CA ARG A 205 -12.47 4.15 -10.78
C ARG A 205 -12.10 2.70 -10.97
N PHE A 206 -11.98 1.97 -9.87
CA PHE A 206 -11.75 0.53 -9.90
C PHE A 206 -13.07 -0.23 -9.84
N THR A 207 -13.09 -1.44 -10.39
CA THR A 207 -14.19 -2.37 -10.14
C THR A 207 -14.39 -2.53 -8.64
N LYS A 208 -15.60 -2.24 -8.14
CA LYS A 208 -15.91 -2.32 -6.70
C LYS A 208 -15.68 -3.74 -6.18
N GLY A 209 -14.88 -3.88 -5.13
CA GLY A 209 -14.55 -5.17 -4.52
C GLY A 209 -13.42 -5.93 -5.23
N ALA A 210 -12.80 -5.37 -6.26
CA ALA A 210 -11.66 -5.99 -6.93
C ALA A 210 -10.46 -6.19 -6.01
N ALA A 211 -9.83 -7.35 -6.11
CA ALA A 211 -8.58 -7.65 -5.41
C ALA A 211 -7.40 -7.02 -6.15
N LYS A 212 -6.99 -5.82 -5.73
CA LYS A 212 -5.87 -5.09 -6.35
C LYS A 212 -4.50 -5.70 -6.04
N THR A 213 -4.38 -6.37 -4.91
CA THR A 213 -3.11 -6.87 -4.36
C THR A 213 -2.39 -7.78 -5.36
N GLY A 214 -1.20 -7.37 -5.78
CA GLY A 214 -0.37 -8.06 -6.78
C GLY A 214 -0.91 -8.02 -8.22
N ALA A 215 -2.04 -7.37 -8.48
CA ALA A 215 -2.52 -7.17 -9.84
C ALA A 215 -1.79 -6.01 -10.52
N ALA A 216 -1.48 -6.18 -11.80
CA ALA A 216 -0.81 -5.18 -12.62
C ALA A 216 -1.42 -5.12 -14.03
N CYS A 217 -1.13 -4.03 -14.75
CA CYS A 217 -1.30 -3.99 -16.21
C CYS A 217 0.09 -4.00 -16.84
N ARG A 218 0.38 -4.98 -17.69
CA ARG A 218 1.65 -5.05 -18.41
C ARG A 218 1.52 -4.40 -19.79
N LEU A 219 2.43 -3.50 -20.06
CA LEU A 219 2.65 -2.86 -21.35
C LEU A 219 3.87 -3.52 -22.01
N GLY A 220 3.69 -4.08 -23.19
CA GLY A 220 4.73 -4.85 -23.87
C GLY A 220 4.95 -6.26 -23.32
N LEU A 221 5.89 -6.96 -23.93
CA LEU A 221 6.26 -8.33 -23.59
C LEU A 221 7.68 -8.39 -23.02
N PRO A 222 7.91 -9.18 -21.95
CA PRO A 222 9.25 -9.39 -21.42
C PRO A 222 10.08 -10.29 -22.33
N ALA A 223 11.40 -10.06 -22.29
CA ALA A 223 12.41 -10.96 -22.85
C ALA A 223 13.41 -11.33 -21.76
N VAL A 224 13.97 -12.53 -21.83
CA VAL A 224 14.88 -13.07 -20.83
C VAL A 224 16.13 -12.19 -20.71
N GLY A 225 16.46 -11.77 -19.48
CA GLY A 225 17.65 -10.96 -19.20
C GLY A 225 17.54 -9.48 -19.57
N GLU A 226 16.45 -9.06 -20.21
CA GLU A 226 16.20 -7.66 -20.56
C GLU A 226 15.56 -6.90 -19.39
N PRO A 227 15.78 -5.57 -19.29
CA PRO A 227 15.19 -4.75 -18.23
C PRO A 227 13.67 -4.78 -18.21
N VAL A 228 13.12 -4.73 -16.99
CA VAL A 228 11.68 -4.61 -16.73
C VAL A 228 11.44 -3.39 -15.87
N PHE A 229 10.45 -2.60 -16.22
CA PHE A 229 10.06 -1.39 -15.49
C PHE A 229 8.80 -1.64 -14.70
N VAL A 230 8.70 -1.05 -13.49
CA VAL A 230 7.48 -1.10 -12.67
C VAL A 230 7.16 0.33 -12.22
N CYS A 231 5.91 0.75 -12.36
CA CYS A 231 5.45 2.08 -11.99
C CYS A 231 4.03 2.04 -11.41
N GLU A 232 3.55 3.18 -10.87
CA GLU A 232 2.22 3.24 -10.26
C GLU A 232 1.11 3.42 -11.29
N GLY A 233 1.21 4.42 -12.16
CA GLY A 233 0.11 4.90 -12.99
C GLY A 233 0.19 4.46 -14.45
N TYR A 234 -0.97 4.30 -15.11
CA TYR A 234 -1.03 3.95 -16.53
C TYR A 234 -0.34 5.01 -17.42
N ALA A 235 -0.59 6.31 -17.18
CA ALA A 235 0.04 7.38 -17.95
C ALA A 235 1.56 7.41 -17.77
N THR A 236 2.03 7.20 -16.53
CA THR A 236 3.45 7.03 -16.20
C THR A 236 4.04 5.88 -17.03
N GLY A 237 3.38 4.71 -17.00
CA GLY A 237 3.82 3.53 -17.75
C GLY A 237 3.90 3.77 -19.25
N MET A 238 2.94 4.46 -19.84
CA MET A 238 2.96 4.79 -21.25
C MET A 238 4.05 5.81 -21.60
N SER A 239 4.31 6.80 -20.74
CA SER A 239 5.42 7.75 -20.95
C SER A 239 6.78 7.05 -20.93
N LEU A 240 6.96 6.09 -20.02
CA LEU A 240 8.16 5.23 -20.01
C LEU A 240 8.26 4.41 -21.28
N ARG A 241 7.18 3.79 -21.78
CA ARG A 241 7.17 3.02 -23.04
C ARG A 241 7.56 3.88 -24.25
N MET A 242 7.00 5.09 -24.35
CA MET A 242 7.32 6.04 -25.41
C MET A 242 8.77 6.53 -25.33
N ALA A 243 9.28 6.77 -24.13
CA ALA A 243 10.67 7.17 -23.91
C ALA A 243 11.66 6.02 -24.22
N ILE A 244 11.32 4.78 -23.89
CA ILE A 244 12.08 3.58 -24.27
C ILE A 244 12.12 3.44 -25.80
N GLU A 245 11.00 3.66 -26.48
CA GLU A 245 10.95 3.66 -27.94
C GLU A 245 11.84 4.76 -28.56
N ALA A 246 11.81 5.96 -28.01
CA ALA A 246 12.66 7.06 -28.44
C ALA A 246 14.17 6.77 -28.23
N LEU A 247 14.50 6.09 -27.13
CA LEU A 247 15.88 5.73 -26.78
C LEU A 247 16.44 4.59 -27.63
N THR A 248 15.63 3.56 -27.90
CA THR A 248 16.08 2.29 -28.48
C THR A 248 15.64 2.05 -29.92
N GLY A 249 14.80 2.93 -30.47
CA GLY A 249 14.15 2.77 -31.78
C GLY A 249 13.01 1.74 -31.78
N ALA A 250 12.65 1.14 -30.64
CA ALA A 250 11.57 0.17 -30.54
C ALA A 250 10.96 0.14 -29.13
N ARG A 251 9.70 -0.31 -29.02
CA ARG A 251 9.04 -0.57 -27.71
C ARG A 251 9.50 -1.91 -27.14
N ARG A 252 10.77 -2.00 -26.72
CA ARG A 252 11.39 -3.28 -26.32
C ARG A 252 10.96 -3.76 -24.94
N TRP A 253 11.26 -3.01 -23.89
CA TRP A 253 11.16 -3.48 -22.51
C TRP A 253 9.75 -3.29 -21.94
N PRO A 254 9.21 -4.27 -21.18
CA PRO A 254 7.89 -4.14 -20.62
C PRO A 254 7.86 -3.17 -19.44
N VAL A 255 6.69 -2.56 -19.25
CA VAL A 255 6.37 -1.78 -18.06
C VAL A 255 5.16 -2.40 -17.36
N PHE A 256 5.28 -2.70 -16.06
CA PHE A 256 4.19 -3.14 -15.22
C PHE A 256 3.61 -1.97 -14.44
N VAL A 257 2.33 -1.71 -14.61
CA VAL A 257 1.60 -0.66 -13.90
C VAL A 257 0.94 -1.29 -12.68
N ALA A 258 1.34 -0.86 -11.48
CA ALA A 258 0.89 -1.42 -10.19
C ALA A 258 -0.40 -0.79 -9.65
N PHE A 259 -0.91 0.28 -10.27
CA PHE A 259 -2.13 1.03 -9.95
C PHE A 259 -2.10 1.90 -8.69
N ASP A 260 -1.29 1.60 -7.70
CA ASP A 260 -1.04 2.46 -6.54
C ASP A 260 0.31 2.13 -5.87
N ALA A 261 0.80 3.08 -5.05
CA ALA A 261 2.10 2.99 -4.38
C ALA A 261 2.21 1.74 -3.47
N TYR A 262 1.18 1.42 -2.70
CA TYR A 262 1.20 0.29 -1.76
C TYR A 262 1.18 -1.08 -2.43
N ASN A 263 0.78 -1.15 -3.70
CA ASN A 263 0.82 -2.38 -4.48
C ASN A 263 2.18 -2.59 -5.17
N LEU A 264 2.99 -1.53 -5.24
CA LEU A 264 4.28 -1.54 -5.94
C LEU A 264 5.24 -2.63 -5.42
N PRO A 265 5.44 -2.80 -4.09
CA PRO A 265 6.33 -3.84 -3.57
C PRO A 265 5.94 -5.25 -4.02
N LEU A 266 4.67 -5.60 -3.86
CA LEU A 266 4.21 -6.95 -4.21
C LEU A 266 4.23 -7.20 -5.72
N VAL A 267 3.94 -6.20 -6.55
CA VAL A 267 4.08 -6.33 -8.02
C VAL A 267 5.55 -6.56 -8.40
N CYS A 268 6.49 -5.85 -7.77
CA CYS A 268 7.93 -6.05 -8.00
C CYS A 268 8.38 -7.46 -7.58
N GLU A 269 7.93 -7.97 -6.43
CA GLU A 269 8.21 -9.35 -6.00
C GLU A 269 7.69 -10.38 -7.00
N LEU A 270 6.44 -10.24 -7.44
CA LEU A 270 5.84 -11.14 -8.43
C LEU A 270 6.56 -11.06 -9.80
N VAL A 271 6.97 -9.86 -10.21
CA VAL A 271 7.79 -9.68 -11.42
C VAL A 271 9.13 -10.40 -11.28
N HIS A 272 9.81 -10.27 -10.14
CA HIS A 272 11.06 -10.99 -9.89
C HIS A 272 10.87 -12.52 -9.90
N GLN A 273 9.82 -13.02 -9.26
CA GLN A 273 9.52 -14.46 -9.25
C GLN A 273 9.28 -15.02 -10.67
N MET A 274 8.60 -14.26 -11.53
CA MET A 274 8.32 -14.68 -12.91
C MET A 274 9.51 -14.47 -13.85
N LEU A 275 10.36 -13.50 -13.58
CA LEU A 275 11.45 -13.03 -14.43
C LEU A 275 12.75 -12.87 -13.62
N PRO A 276 13.28 -13.95 -12.98
CA PRO A 276 14.35 -13.85 -11.99
C PRO A 276 15.70 -13.36 -12.54
N THR A 277 15.88 -13.42 -13.85
CA THR A 277 17.13 -12.96 -14.53
C THR A 277 17.03 -11.54 -15.07
N CYS A 278 15.84 -10.93 -15.03
CA CYS A 278 15.62 -9.60 -15.58
C CYS A 278 15.97 -8.52 -14.54
N PRO A 279 16.76 -7.51 -14.91
CA PRO A 279 16.93 -6.32 -14.09
C PRO A 279 15.61 -5.60 -13.90
N ILE A 280 15.36 -5.06 -12.70
CA ILE A 280 14.13 -4.33 -12.38
C ILE A 280 14.44 -2.86 -12.14
N VAL A 281 13.75 -1.98 -12.90
CA VAL A 281 13.76 -0.53 -12.69
C VAL A 281 12.43 -0.13 -12.06
N ILE A 282 12.46 0.31 -10.81
CA ILE A 282 11.28 0.76 -10.06
C ILE A 282 11.14 2.26 -10.24
N CYS A 283 10.12 2.67 -11.00
CA CYS A 283 9.82 4.07 -11.31
C CYS A 283 8.76 4.60 -10.34
N GLY A 284 9.21 5.08 -9.18
CA GLY A 284 8.32 5.64 -8.15
C GLY A 284 7.92 7.08 -8.43
N ASP A 285 6.76 7.48 -7.95
CA ASP A 285 6.32 8.87 -8.00
C ASP A 285 7.09 9.72 -6.95
N ASP A 286 7.21 11.01 -7.19
CA ASP A 286 7.84 11.99 -6.30
C ASP A 286 6.79 12.90 -5.66
N ASP A 287 6.12 12.43 -4.61
CA ASP A 287 5.08 13.15 -3.85
C ASP A 287 5.69 14.29 -2.99
N TRP A 288 6.56 15.10 -3.60
CA TRP A 288 7.40 16.11 -2.96
C TRP A 288 6.65 17.14 -2.11
N ARG A 289 5.42 17.47 -2.50
CA ARG A 289 4.61 18.49 -1.82
C ARG A 289 4.11 18.03 -0.45
N THR A 290 3.98 16.74 -0.24
CA THR A 290 3.61 16.17 1.06
C THR A 290 4.70 16.41 2.10
N GLN A 291 5.98 16.36 1.71
CA GLN A 291 7.11 16.68 2.59
C GLN A 291 7.17 18.16 2.95
N VAL A 292 6.94 19.07 2.00
CA VAL A 292 7.01 20.53 2.20
C VAL A 292 5.94 21.03 3.16
N ARG A 293 4.77 20.36 3.22
CA ARG A 293 3.69 20.74 4.15
C ARG A 293 3.84 20.18 5.56
N GLY A 294 4.93 19.49 5.88
CA GLY A 294 5.12 18.84 7.18
C GLY A 294 4.16 17.69 7.46
N LEU A 295 3.38 17.27 6.45
CA LEU A 295 2.45 16.15 6.50
C LEU A 295 3.13 14.84 6.05
N ALA A 296 4.24 14.63 6.59
CA ALA A 296 4.95 13.40 6.83
C ALA A 296 5.67 12.71 5.65
N HIS A 297 5.14 12.27 4.53
CA HIS A 297 5.91 11.29 3.76
C HIS A 297 5.68 11.38 2.25
N ASN A 298 6.79 11.41 1.48
CA ASN A 298 6.77 11.14 0.04
C ASN A 298 6.42 9.66 -0.17
N THR A 299 5.14 9.36 -0.30
CA THR A 299 4.62 7.99 -0.34
C THR A 299 5.17 7.21 -1.52
N GLY A 300 5.22 7.81 -2.72
CA GLY A 300 5.76 7.16 -3.92
C GLY A 300 7.24 6.78 -3.73
N ALA A 301 8.06 7.71 -3.23
CA ALA A 301 9.48 7.43 -2.98
C ALA A 301 9.71 6.36 -1.91
N ILE A 302 8.92 6.39 -0.82
CA ILE A 302 9.01 5.39 0.26
C ILE A 302 8.59 4.01 -0.25
N GLN A 303 7.48 3.91 -0.95
CA GLN A 303 7.01 2.61 -1.44
C GLN A 303 7.92 2.04 -2.54
N ALA A 304 8.55 2.89 -3.35
CA ALA A 304 9.60 2.45 -4.26
C ALA A 304 10.84 1.91 -3.52
N GLN A 305 11.19 2.50 -2.38
CA GLN A 305 12.27 1.98 -1.52
C GLN A 305 11.89 0.64 -0.90
N VAL A 306 10.70 0.53 -0.32
CA VAL A 306 10.18 -0.73 0.23
C VAL A 306 10.16 -1.82 -0.84
N ALA A 307 9.75 -1.48 -2.08
CA ALA A 307 9.75 -2.40 -3.20
C ALA A 307 11.16 -2.89 -3.55
N GLN A 308 12.15 -2.00 -3.57
CA GLN A 308 13.53 -2.37 -3.82
C GLN A 308 14.08 -3.29 -2.72
N GLU A 309 13.89 -2.94 -1.46
CA GLU A 309 14.32 -3.73 -0.31
C GLU A 309 13.69 -5.13 -0.35
N SER A 310 12.39 -5.22 -0.58
CA SER A 310 11.65 -6.48 -0.66
C SER A 310 12.17 -7.41 -1.77
N VAL A 311 12.44 -6.87 -2.95
CA VAL A 311 12.94 -7.66 -4.09
C VAL A 311 14.39 -8.08 -3.89
N LEU A 312 15.22 -7.23 -3.26
CA LEU A 312 16.60 -7.59 -2.89
C LEU A 312 16.62 -8.70 -1.83
N ASP A 313 15.75 -8.64 -0.82
CA ASP A 313 15.58 -9.68 0.19
C ASP A 313 15.08 -11.00 -0.43
N ALA A 314 14.31 -10.92 -1.51
CA ALA A 314 13.89 -12.07 -2.30
C ALA A 314 15.00 -12.65 -3.22
N GLY A 315 16.20 -12.05 -3.22
CA GLY A 315 17.39 -12.55 -3.92
C GLY A 315 17.66 -11.92 -5.29
N ALA A 316 16.93 -10.88 -5.69
CA ALA A 316 17.27 -10.12 -6.90
C ALA A 316 18.60 -9.39 -6.73
N LYS A 317 19.40 -9.34 -7.80
CA LYS A 317 20.72 -8.70 -7.77
C LYS A 317 20.75 -7.34 -8.46
N LEU A 318 19.91 -7.17 -9.47
CA LEU A 318 19.91 -6.00 -10.36
C LEU A 318 18.60 -5.24 -10.20
N VAL A 319 18.51 -4.38 -9.19
CA VAL A 319 17.31 -3.57 -8.88
C VAL A 319 17.71 -2.13 -8.66
N VAL A 320 17.16 -1.24 -9.47
CA VAL A 320 17.41 0.20 -9.44
C VAL A 320 16.11 0.96 -9.25
N ARG A 321 16.15 2.02 -8.44
CA ARG A 321 15.05 2.98 -8.32
C ARG A 321 15.30 4.18 -9.21
N SER A 322 14.25 4.66 -9.85
CA SER A 322 14.23 5.93 -10.58
C SER A 322 13.00 6.74 -10.11
N ARG A 323 13.13 8.04 -10.07
CA ARG A 323 12.03 8.97 -9.82
C ARG A 323 12.12 10.14 -10.78
N PRO A 324 11.02 10.83 -11.11
CA PRO A 324 11.08 11.97 -12.02
C PRO A 324 11.87 13.14 -11.38
N LEU A 325 12.96 13.54 -12.04
CA LEU A 325 13.76 14.70 -11.69
C LEU A 325 13.48 15.80 -12.69
N PHE A 326 12.86 16.88 -12.23
CA PHE A 326 12.52 18.05 -13.03
C PHE A 326 13.66 19.07 -13.04
N ASP A 327 13.86 19.75 -14.17
CA ASP A 327 14.80 20.88 -14.24
C ASP A 327 14.36 21.97 -13.25
N GLN A 328 15.33 22.64 -12.62
CA GLN A 328 15.05 23.70 -11.65
C GLN A 328 14.29 24.91 -12.24
N ARG A 329 14.33 25.09 -13.56
CA ARG A 329 13.63 26.14 -14.28
C ARG A 329 12.19 25.75 -14.67
N THR A 330 11.85 24.47 -14.55
CA THR A 330 10.51 24.00 -14.85
C THR A 330 9.53 24.45 -13.77
N ALA A 331 8.47 25.14 -14.18
CA ALA A 331 7.39 25.53 -13.29
C ALA A 331 6.54 24.31 -12.90
N ARG A 332 7.05 23.52 -11.95
CA ARG A 332 6.43 22.31 -11.46
C ARG A 332 5.24 22.63 -10.54
N GLY A 333 4.05 22.13 -10.89
CA GLY A 333 2.85 22.24 -10.07
C GLY A 333 2.83 21.27 -8.91
N ASP A 334 1.93 21.49 -7.93
CA ASP A 334 1.80 20.67 -6.72
C ASP A 334 1.48 19.19 -7.00
N LYS A 335 0.88 18.90 -8.16
CA LYS A 335 0.43 17.56 -8.57
C LYS A 335 1.31 16.95 -9.66
N ASP A 336 2.39 17.61 -10.04
CA ASP A 336 3.32 17.08 -11.02
C ASP A 336 4.35 16.21 -10.29
N THR A 337 4.07 14.93 -10.22
CA THR A 337 4.78 13.97 -9.36
C THR A 337 5.32 12.76 -10.10
N ASP A 338 4.89 12.52 -11.34
CA ASP A 338 5.20 11.28 -12.04
C ASP A 338 5.97 11.51 -13.38
N PHE A 339 6.44 10.44 -14.01
CA PHE A 339 7.13 10.52 -15.31
C PHE A 339 6.24 10.98 -16.46
N ASN A 340 4.92 10.89 -16.36
CA ASN A 340 4.05 11.49 -17.35
C ASN A 340 3.99 13.02 -17.19
N ASP A 341 4.06 13.53 -15.97
CA ASP A 341 4.14 14.96 -15.75
C ASP A 341 5.49 15.51 -16.25
N LEU A 342 6.60 14.79 -16.00
CA LEU A 342 7.91 15.10 -16.59
C LEU A 342 7.84 15.10 -18.13
N HIS A 343 7.24 14.07 -18.73
CA HIS A 343 7.03 13.98 -20.17
C HIS A 343 6.26 15.22 -20.70
N ARG A 344 5.20 15.63 -20.01
CA ARG A 344 4.35 16.76 -20.45
C ARG A 344 5.03 18.11 -20.29
N LEU A 345 5.87 18.29 -19.30
CA LEU A 345 6.51 19.55 -18.96
C LEU A 345 7.86 19.74 -19.69
N GLU A 346 8.62 18.66 -19.85
CA GLU A 346 10.00 18.72 -20.38
C GLU A 346 10.21 17.84 -21.63
N GLY A 347 9.19 17.07 -22.01
CA GLY A 347 9.23 16.21 -23.18
C GLY A 347 9.81 14.81 -22.94
N LEU A 348 9.64 13.94 -23.93
CA LEU A 348 10.15 12.56 -23.90
C LEU A 348 11.68 12.46 -23.72
N PRO A 349 12.52 13.37 -24.29
CA PRO A 349 13.96 13.30 -24.07
C PRO A 349 14.37 13.38 -22.60
N ALA A 350 13.66 14.15 -21.76
CA ALA A 350 13.94 14.23 -20.33
C ALA A 350 13.65 12.89 -19.62
N VAL A 351 12.57 12.23 -19.99
CA VAL A 351 12.25 10.88 -19.47
C VAL A 351 13.27 9.86 -19.96
N ALA A 352 13.64 9.89 -21.25
CA ALA A 352 14.63 8.99 -21.84
C ALA A 352 16.01 9.11 -21.19
N ALA A 353 16.45 10.33 -20.87
CA ALA A 353 17.71 10.56 -20.18
C ALA A 353 17.72 9.90 -18.76
N GLN A 354 16.61 9.94 -18.03
CA GLN A 354 16.52 9.32 -16.72
C GLN A 354 16.41 7.78 -16.79
N ILE A 355 15.77 7.25 -17.84
CA ILE A 355 15.81 5.82 -18.14
C ILE A 355 17.25 5.39 -18.42
N GLN A 356 17.99 6.14 -19.25
CA GLN A 356 19.39 5.83 -19.53
C GLN A 356 20.24 5.79 -18.26
N LEU A 357 20.11 6.77 -17.37
CA LEU A 357 20.81 6.75 -16.08
C LEU A 357 20.51 5.51 -15.25
N ALA A 358 19.25 5.05 -15.24
CA ALA A 358 18.88 3.83 -14.52
C ALA A 358 19.52 2.57 -15.18
N LEU A 359 19.63 2.55 -16.50
CA LEU A 359 20.30 1.47 -17.22
C LEU A 359 21.80 1.47 -16.97
N ASP A 360 22.43 2.64 -16.95
CA ASP A 360 23.87 2.78 -16.65
C ASP A 360 24.18 2.25 -15.24
N CYS A 361 23.33 2.54 -14.25
CA CYS A 361 23.44 1.96 -12.91
C CYS A 361 23.31 0.42 -12.93
N ILE A 362 22.43 -0.15 -13.76
CA ILE A 362 22.32 -1.62 -13.90
C ILE A 362 23.61 -2.20 -14.48
N GLU A 363 24.21 -1.57 -15.49
CA GLU A 363 25.47 -2.04 -16.08
C GLU A 363 26.64 -1.95 -15.09
N GLU A 364 26.69 -0.87 -14.28
CA GLU A 364 27.64 -0.78 -13.18
C GLU A 364 27.48 -1.93 -12.19
N LEU A 365 26.24 -2.20 -11.72
CA LEU A 365 25.96 -3.30 -10.81
C LEU A 365 26.36 -4.66 -11.39
N ARG A 366 26.19 -4.87 -12.70
CA ARG A 366 26.64 -6.09 -13.40
C ARG A 366 28.16 -6.26 -13.38
N SER A 367 28.91 -5.16 -13.42
CA SER A 367 30.36 -5.19 -13.44
C SER A 367 30.99 -5.58 -12.09
N TYR A 368 30.25 -5.46 -11.00
CA TYR A 368 30.68 -5.80 -9.63
C TYR A 368 30.23 -7.19 -9.14
N GLY A 369 29.37 -7.88 -9.86
CA GLY A 369 28.81 -9.21 -9.50
C GLY A 369 29.16 -10.31 -10.46
#